data_e2c378c5446c648cb60df7877f43dffe
#
_entry.id   e2c378c5446c648cb60df7877f43dffe
#
_cell.length_a   1.000
_cell.length_b   1.000
_cell.length_c   1.000
_cell.angle_alpha   90.00
_cell.angle_beta   90.00
_cell.angle_gamma   90.00
#
_symmetry.space_group_name_H-M   'P 1'
#
loop_
_entity.id
_entity.type
_entity.pdbx_description
1 polymer ?
#
loop_
_entity_poly.entity_id
_entity_poly.type
_entity_poly.pdbx_seq_one_letter_code
_entity_poly.pdbx_strand_id
1 'polypeptide(L)'
;MTELNAFREEIRGWLQDNCPKSIQTPMTADEYPGGGRRAEYKNPDTKLWLERCAEKGYTVPAWPKEYGGGGLSKEEVGVFQQEMREINARPPLVGMGLSMIGPALLDYGTEEQKKEHLPKIARGDIWWCQGYSEPGSGSDLASLRTSAVEDGDDFIINGQKIWTSGADQADWMFCLVRTDFDAPKHDGISFVLFDMETPGITVKPIKLISGYSPFCETFFDNVRVPKRNLVHELNKGWTVGKRLLQHERSSIGGIGGGQKTTSIEEYALKYLGKTADGKIDNASVRDNVLAHRINDKAFSLTMQRSVDESKTGASPGALSSMFKYYGTEQNKGKYELLLDILGTQSLGWSGDDFTDDELGTTRAVSYTHLRAHETKANLVCRR
;
A
#
# COMPACT_ATOMS: atom_id res chain seq x y z
N MET A 1 32.46 1.94 19.11
CA MET A 1 31.11 2.21 18.56
C MET A 1 30.50 0.85 18.20
N THR A 2 29.20 0.64 18.47
CA THR A 2 28.55 -0.58 17.99
C THR A 2 28.43 -0.53 16.46
N GLU A 3 28.43 -1.66 15.78
CA GLU A 3 28.27 -1.74 14.31
C GLU A 3 27.07 -0.92 13.80
N LEU A 4 25.95 -0.98 14.50
CA LEU A 4 24.75 -0.19 14.17
C LEU A 4 24.94 1.33 14.30
N ASN A 5 25.81 1.79 15.21
CA ASN A 5 26.09 3.22 15.32
C ASN A 5 26.98 3.70 14.15
N ALA A 6 27.92 2.87 13.72
CA ALA A 6 28.73 3.19 12.54
C ALA A 6 27.86 3.23 11.28
N PHE A 7 26.97 2.26 11.10
CA PHE A 7 25.99 2.23 10.03
C PHE A 7 25.06 3.45 10.05
N ARG A 8 24.60 3.88 11.23
CA ARG A 8 23.77 5.10 11.39
C ARG A 8 24.50 6.34 10.86
N GLU A 9 25.77 6.53 11.23
CA GLU A 9 26.54 7.70 10.75
C GLU A 9 26.75 7.63 9.23
N GLU A 10 27.02 6.45 8.68
CA GLU A 10 27.15 6.24 7.23
C GLU A 10 25.85 6.63 6.51
N ILE A 11 24.69 6.11 6.97
CA ILE A 11 23.39 6.41 6.38
C ILE A 11 23.05 7.90 6.49
N ARG A 12 23.31 8.52 7.64
CA ARG A 12 23.06 9.94 7.85
C ARG A 12 23.88 10.79 6.88
N GLY A 13 25.16 10.50 6.71
CA GLY A 13 26.02 11.18 5.73
C GLY A 13 25.51 10.98 4.31
N TRP A 14 25.19 9.73 3.93
CA TRP A 14 24.67 9.44 2.61
C TRP A 14 23.34 10.20 2.32
N LEU A 15 22.41 10.23 3.27
CA LEU A 15 21.14 10.95 3.14
C LEU A 15 21.33 12.46 2.98
N GLN A 16 22.27 13.05 3.76
CA GLN A 16 22.61 14.48 3.64
C GLN A 16 23.14 14.85 2.26
N ASP A 17 23.96 13.98 1.68
CA ASP A 17 24.60 14.22 0.38
C ASP A 17 23.68 13.92 -0.81
N ASN A 18 22.70 13.01 -0.64
CA ASN A 18 21.94 12.44 -1.76
C ASN A 18 20.46 12.77 -1.76
N CYS A 19 19.83 13.09 -0.61
CA CYS A 19 18.41 13.39 -0.58
C CYS A 19 18.15 14.86 -0.94
N PRO A 20 17.48 15.14 -2.08
CA PRO A 20 17.16 16.52 -2.47
C PRO A 20 16.27 17.21 -1.43
N LYS A 21 16.47 18.52 -1.24
CA LYS A 21 15.69 19.31 -0.27
C LYS A 21 14.19 19.33 -0.57
N SER A 22 13.81 19.33 -1.84
CA SER A 22 12.41 19.26 -2.28
C SER A 22 11.72 17.93 -1.90
N ILE A 23 12.50 16.86 -1.67
CA ILE A 23 12.01 15.54 -1.25
C ILE A 23 11.87 15.44 0.29
N GLN A 24 12.39 16.41 1.03
CA GLN A 24 12.27 16.51 2.50
C GLN A 24 11.03 17.30 2.95
N THR A 25 10.03 17.41 2.09
CA THR A 25 8.76 18.12 2.34
C THR A 25 7.58 17.16 2.24
N PRO A 26 6.39 17.51 2.79
CA PRO A 26 5.19 16.71 2.59
C PRO A 26 4.90 16.43 1.12
N MET A 27 4.48 15.21 0.83
CA MET A 27 4.18 14.76 -0.53
C MET A 27 2.79 15.21 -0.93
N THR A 28 2.66 15.85 -2.09
CA THR A 28 1.36 16.13 -2.69
C THR A 28 0.84 14.92 -3.47
N ALA A 29 -0.47 14.86 -3.71
CA ALA A 29 -1.09 13.70 -4.37
C ALA A 29 -0.58 13.47 -5.80
N ASP A 30 -0.10 14.51 -6.46
CA ASP A 30 0.39 14.50 -7.82
C ASP A 30 1.91 14.28 -7.93
N GLU A 31 2.61 14.18 -6.80
CA GLU A 31 4.03 13.83 -6.70
C GLU A 31 4.25 12.40 -6.19
N TYR A 32 3.25 11.52 -6.34
CA TYR A 32 3.32 10.14 -5.88
C TYR A 32 4.50 9.41 -6.56
N PRO A 33 5.45 8.82 -5.80
CA PRO A 33 6.65 8.22 -6.35
C PRO A 33 6.35 6.81 -6.89
N GLY A 34 5.47 6.72 -7.86
CA GLY A 34 5.18 5.51 -8.64
C GLY A 34 6.27 5.27 -9.68
N GLY A 35 6.37 4.01 -10.13
CA GLY A 35 7.23 3.61 -11.22
C GLY A 35 6.43 3.15 -12.44
N GLY A 36 7.09 2.43 -13.35
CA GLY A 36 6.50 1.82 -14.53
C GLY A 36 6.82 2.54 -15.83
N ARG A 37 6.42 1.91 -16.94
CA ARG A 37 6.66 2.41 -18.31
C ARG A 37 6.00 3.76 -18.58
N ARG A 38 4.93 4.09 -17.83
CA ARG A 38 4.12 5.30 -18.00
C ARG A 38 4.35 6.31 -16.87
N ALA A 39 5.41 6.13 -16.06
CA ALA A 39 5.70 7.01 -14.94
C ALA A 39 6.06 8.43 -15.43
N GLU A 40 5.35 9.42 -14.90
CA GLU A 40 5.64 10.84 -15.11
C GLU A 40 5.98 11.46 -13.75
N TYR A 41 7.10 12.18 -13.69
CA TYR A 41 7.56 12.83 -12.48
C TYR A 41 7.46 14.36 -12.64
N LYS A 42 6.46 14.97 -12.00
CA LYS A 42 6.31 16.44 -12.01
C LYS A 42 7.48 17.15 -11.36
N ASN A 43 7.99 16.57 -10.26
CA ASN A 43 9.20 17.03 -9.62
C ASN A 43 10.38 16.17 -10.09
N PRO A 44 11.37 16.72 -10.82
CA PRO A 44 12.54 15.97 -11.29
C PRO A 44 13.34 15.31 -10.15
N ASP A 45 13.34 15.92 -8.96
CA ASP A 45 14.02 15.38 -7.80
C ASP A 45 13.42 14.07 -7.31
N THR A 46 12.14 13.79 -7.59
CA THR A 46 11.51 12.50 -7.28
C THR A 46 12.19 11.38 -8.06
N LYS A 47 12.44 11.58 -9.36
CA LYS A 47 13.15 10.61 -10.19
C LYS A 47 14.61 10.47 -9.76
N LEU A 48 15.29 11.59 -9.53
CA LEU A 48 16.67 11.60 -9.07
C LEU A 48 16.82 10.84 -7.74
N TRP A 49 15.88 11.04 -6.82
CA TRP A 49 15.86 10.36 -5.53
C TRP A 49 15.62 8.85 -5.68
N LEU A 50 14.70 8.46 -6.54
CA LEU A 50 14.47 7.06 -6.90
C LEU A 50 15.73 6.40 -7.44
N GLU A 51 16.39 7.02 -8.43
CA GLU A 51 17.61 6.49 -9.07
C GLU A 51 18.74 6.29 -8.06
N ARG A 52 19.01 7.30 -7.21
CA ARG A 52 20.04 7.22 -6.15
C ARG A 52 19.77 6.12 -5.14
N CYS A 53 18.50 5.99 -4.70
CA CYS A 53 18.11 4.93 -3.78
C CYS A 53 18.17 3.55 -4.43
N ALA A 54 17.75 3.43 -5.69
CA ALA A 54 17.80 2.17 -6.44
C ALA A 54 19.23 1.68 -6.64
N GLU A 55 20.17 2.59 -6.96
CA GLU A 55 21.60 2.26 -7.10
C GLU A 55 22.19 1.67 -5.81
N LYS A 56 21.75 2.12 -4.65
CA LYS A 56 22.15 1.60 -3.34
C LYS A 56 21.32 0.41 -2.84
N GLY A 57 20.24 0.04 -3.56
CA GLY A 57 19.28 -0.95 -3.12
C GLY A 57 18.35 -0.46 -2.00
N TYR A 58 18.27 0.84 -1.76
CA TYR A 58 17.48 1.45 -0.66
C TYR A 58 16.01 1.63 -0.99
N THR A 59 15.59 1.37 -2.22
CA THR A 59 14.16 1.22 -2.56
C THR A 59 13.57 -0.04 -1.92
N VAL A 60 14.36 -1.09 -1.78
CA VAL A 60 14.01 -2.38 -1.18
C VAL A 60 15.15 -2.87 -0.25
N PRO A 61 15.42 -2.15 0.84
CA PRO A 61 16.65 -2.28 1.62
C PRO A 61 16.87 -3.69 2.20
N ALA A 62 15.80 -4.43 2.51
CA ALA A 62 15.89 -5.78 3.06
C ALA A 62 16.07 -6.89 2.00
N TRP A 63 15.83 -6.58 0.70
CA TRP A 63 15.93 -7.63 -0.33
C TRP A 63 17.39 -8.02 -0.60
N PRO A 64 17.62 -9.25 -1.09
CA PRO A 64 18.95 -9.68 -1.51
C PRO A 64 19.54 -8.75 -2.57
N LYS A 65 20.86 -8.49 -2.48
CA LYS A 65 21.58 -7.62 -3.43
C LYS A 65 21.51 -8.09 -4.87
N GLU A 66 21.47 -9.40 -5.08
CA GLU A 66 21.35 -10.02 -6.41
C GLU A 66 20.05 -9.68 -7.13
N TYR A 67 19.00 -9.24 -6.39
CA TYR A 67 17.73 -8.80 -6.93
C TYR A 67 17.52 -7.28 -6.82
N GLY A 68 18.59 -6.51 -6.63
CA GLY A 68 18.55 -5.06 -6.59
C GLY A 68 18.25 -4.48 -5.19
N GLY A 69 18.29 -5.30 -4.15
CA GLY A 69 18.12 -4.85 -2.76
C GLY A 69 19.40 -4.40 -2.08
N GLY A 70 19.25 -3.80 -0.91
CA GLY A 70 20.39 -3.37 -0.06
C GLY A 70 21.04 -4.52 0.70
N GLY A 71 20.37 -5.65 0.88
CA GLY A 71 20.83 -6.77 1.71
C GLY A 71 20.95 -6.41 3.18
N LEU A 72 20.21 -5.38 3.64
CA LEU A 72 20.29 -4.90 5.02
C LEU A 72 19.56 -5.86 5.98
N SER A 73 20.12 -6.01 7.17
CA SER A 73 19.47 -6.70 8.28
C SER A 73 18.23 -5.92 8.74
N LYS A 74 17.38 -6.57 9.53
CA LYS A 74 16.18 -5.95 10.08
C LYS A 74 16.51 -4.73 10.95
N GLU A 75 17.58 -4.80 11.70
CA GLU A 75 18.08 -3.73 12.57
C GLU A 75 18.57 -2.53 11.73
N GLU A 76 19.33 -2.80 10.67
CA GLU A 76 19.84 -1.77 9.74
C GLU A 76 18.68 -1.10 8.98
N VAL A 77 17.68 -1.86 8.52
CA VAL A 77 16.46 -1.31 7.92
C VAL A 77 15.74 -0.37 8.91
N GLY A 78 15.68 -0.76 10.19
CA GLY A 78 15.11 0.09 11.25
C GLY A 78 15.86 1.41 11.40
N VAL A 79 17.20 1.37 11.39
CA VAL A 79 18.07 2.56 11.42
C VAL A 79 17.86 3.41 10.18
N PHE A 80 17.89 2.83 8.98
CA PHE A 80 17.64 3.54 7.71
C PHE A 80 16.30 4.28 7.73
N GLN A 81 15.23 3.60 8.12
CA GLN A 81 13.90 4.20 8.21
C GLN A 81 13.82 5.32 9.26
N GLN A 82 14.56 5.21 10.36
CA GLN A 82 14.63 6.25 11.37
C GLN A 82 15.33 7.49 10.82
N GLU A 83 16.49 7.36 10.18
CA GLU A 83 17.21 8.49 9.60
C GLU A 83 16.43 9.17 8.46
N MET A 84 15.71 8.39 7.65
CA MET A 84 14.76 8.93 6.65
C MET A 84 13.69 9.84 7.30
N ARG A 85 13.12 9.40 8.43
CA ARG A 85 12.12 10.19 9.18
C ARG A 85 12.70 11.45 9.79
N GLU A 86 13.94 11.39 10.32
CA GLU A 86 14.60 12.55 10.94
C GLU A 86 14.76 13.72 9.97
N ILE A 87 15.04 13.43 8.70
CA ILE A 87 15.14 14.47 7.66
C ILE A 87 13.83 14.69 6.91
N ASN A 88 12.74 14.03 7.33
CA ASN A 88 11.43 14.07 6.67
C ASN A 88 11.47 13.66 5.18
N ALA A 89 12.37 12.74 4.82
CA ALA A 89 12.50 12.28 3.44
C ALA A 89 11.29 11.45 3.00
N ARG A 90 10.80 11.72 1.81
CA ARG A 90 9.76 10.93 1.15
C ARG A 90 10.28 9.53 0.79
N PRO A 91 9.43 8.48 0.77
CA PRO A 91 9.84 7.19 0.23
C PRO A 91 10.29 7.36 -1.24
N PRO A 92 11.39 6.73 -1.64
CA PRO A 92 11.91 6.87 -3.02
C PRO A 92 11.02 6.20 -4.06
N LEU A 93 10.30 5.16 -3.66
CA LEU A 93 9.39 4.38 -4.49
C LEU A 93 8.32 3.76 -3.61
N VAL A 94 7.11 3.65 -4.13
CA VAL A 94 5.98 2.97 -3.51
C VAL A 94 5.26 2.09 -4.53
N GLY A 95 4.41 1.19 -4.10
CA GLY A 95 3.56 0.39 -4.96
C GLY A 95 3.51 -1.09 -4.61
N MET A 96 2.60 -1.80 -5.27
CA MET A 96 2.35 -3.22 -5.03
C MET A 96 3.53 -4.12 -5.41
N GLY A 97 4.42 -3.62 -6.29
CA GLY A 97 5.68 -4.28 -6.62
C GLY A 97 6.53 -4.53 -5.38
N LEU A 98 6.71 -3.48 -4.56
CA LEU A 98 7.56 -3.50 -3.37
C LEU A 98 6.91 -4.22 -2.19
N SER A 99 5.62 -3.95 -1.96
CA SER A 99 4.93 -4.35 -0.73
C SER A 99 4.21 -5.69 -0.82
N MET A 100 3.95 -6.19 -2.02
CA MET A 100 3.08 -7.36 -2.25
C MET A 100 3.75 -8.41 -3.14
N ILE A 101 3.89 -8.15 -4.46
CA ILE A 101 4.36 -9.18 -5.38
C ILE A 101 5.85 -9.48 -5.25
N GLY A 102 6.69 -8.50 -4.97
CA GLY A 102 8.12 -8.71 -4.76
C GLY A 102 8.42 -9.68 -3.62
N PRO A 103 7.90 -9.46 -2.39
CA PRO A 103 8.01 -10.44 -1.31
C PRO A 103 7.42 -11.81 -1.65
N ALA A 104 6.29 -11.86 -2.38
CA ALA A 104 5.71 -13.14 -2.81
C ALA A 104 6.61 -13.89 -3.81
N LEU A 105 7.26 -13.16 -4.72
CA LEU A 105 8.25 -13.76 -5.63
C LEU A 105 9.51 -14.25 -4.91
N LEU A 106 9.97 -13.53 -3.90
CA LEU A 106 11.09 -14.00 -3.06
C LEU A 106 10.75 -15.32 -2.38
N ASP A 107 9.50 -15.49 -1.90
CA ASP A 107 9.04 -16.69 -1.21
C ASP A 107 8.75 -17.86 -2.19
N TYR A 108 8.14 -17.61 -3.36
CA TYR A 108 7.53 -18.65 -4.22
C TYR A 108 7.93 -18.58 -5.69
N GLY A 109 8.58 -17.52 -6.15
CA GLY A 109 8.99 -17.39 -7.55
C GLY A 109 10.12 -18.34 -7.93
N THR A 110 10.17 -18.75 -9.20
CA THR A 110 11.35 -19.42 -9.76
C THR A 110 12.52 -18.43 -9.84
N GLU A 111 13.73 -18.95 -9.99
CA GLU A 111 14.92 -18.10 -10.15
C GLU A 111 14.83 -17.19 -11.39
N GLU A 112 14.23 -17.71 -12.47
CA GLU A 112 13.98 -16.94 -13.69
C GLU A 112 13.02 -15.79 -13.42
N GLN A 113 11.90 -16.04 -12.72
CA GLN A 113 10.92 -15.02 -12.37
C GLN A 113 11.52 -13.94 -11.42
N LYS A 114 12.32 -14.36 -10.44
CA LYS A 114 13.02 -13.44 -9.54
C LYS A 114 13.97 -12.53 -10.31
N LYS A 115 14.82 -13.09 -11.17
CA LYS A 115 15.77 -12.34 -11.99
C LYS A 115 15.11 -11.45 -13.02
N GLU A 116 13.95 -11.85 -13.55
CA GLU A 116 13.20 -11.06 -14.52
C GLU A 116 12.51 -9.85 -13.88
N HIS A 117 11.88 -10.03 -12.72
CA HIS A 117 10.96 -9.03 -12.16
C HIS A 117 11.56 -8.22 -11.00
N LEU A 118 12.26 -8.87 -10.06
CA LEU A 118 12.68 -8.18 -8.83
C LEU A 118 13.61 -6.99 -9.07
N PRO A 119 14.64 -7.06 -9.95
CA PRO A 119 15.47 -5.90 -10.22
C PRO A 119 14.71 -4.75 -10.89
N LYS A 120 13.74 -5.06 -11.75
CA LYS A 120 12.89 -4.04 -12.40
C LYS A 120 11.95 -3.37 -11.38
N ILE A 121 11.40 -4.15 -10.43
CA ILE A 121 10.60 -3.62 -9.32
C ILE A 121 11.46 -2.69 -8.47
N ALA A 122 12.66 -3.11 -8.08
CA ALA A 122 13.56 -2.33 -7.23
C ALA A 122 13.98 -0.99 -7.86
N ARG A 123 14.11 -0.93 -9.18
CA ARG A 123 14.42 0.31 -9.92
C ARG A 123 13.19 1.15 -10.26
N GLY A 124 11.97 0.63 -10.04
CA GLY A 124 10.76 1.30 -10.46
C GLY A 124 10.50 1.25 -11.98
N ASP A 125 11.13 0.30 -12.70
CA ASP A 125 10.96 0.16 -14.15
C ASP A 125 9.59 -0.42 -14.54
N ILE A 126 8.93 -1.15 -13.63
CA ILE A 126 7.64 -1.79 -13.85
C ILE A 126 6.68 -1.53 -12.70
N TRP A 127 5.44 -1.20 -13.04
CA TRP A 127 4.35 -0.98 -12.10
C TRP A 127 3.38 -2.17 -12.10
N TRP A 128 2.92 -2.56 -10.90
CA TRP A 128 2.09 -3.75 -10.70
C TRP A 128 0.70 -3.42 -10.20
N CYS A 129 -0.31 -4.13 -10.72
CA CYS A 129 -1.66 -4.15 -10.17
C CYS A 129 -2.08 -5.56 -9.74
N GLN A 130 -3.14 -5.63 -8.92
CA GLN A 130 -3.67 -6.85 -8.32
C GLN A 130 -4.98 -7.27 -8.96
N GLY A 131 -5.04 -8.46 -9.56
CA GLY A 131 -6.22 -9.07 -10.13
C GLY A 131 -6.83 -10.12 -9.20
N TYR A 132 -7.53 -9.70 -8.13
CA TYR A 132 -8.13 -10.63 -7.16
C TYR A 132 -9.65 -10.63 -7.24
N SER A 133 -10.30 -9.58 -6.76
CA SER A 133 -11.75 -9.47 -6.64
C SER A 133 -12.44 -9.55 -8.01
N GLU A 134 -13.61 -10.19 -8.02
CA GLU A 134 -14.54 -10.22 -9.17
C GLU A 134 -15.89 -9.66 -8.72
N PRO A 135 -16.79 -9.27 -9.64
CA PRO A 135 -18.11 -8.77 -9.26
C PRO A 135 -18.89 -9.72 -8.34
N GLY A 136 -18.72 -11.04 -8.50
CA GLY A 136 -19.32 -12.07 -7.67
C GLY A 136 -18.44 -12.63 -6.55
N SER A 137 -17.17 -12.19 -6.41
CA SER A 137 -16.18 -12.80 -5.53
C SER A 137 -15.28 -11.75 -4.88
N GLY A 138 -15.81 -11.07 -3.88
CA GLY A 138 -15.07 -10.12 -3.03
C GLY A 138 -14.67 -10.76 -1.72
N SER A 139 -15.54 -10.72 -0.70
CA SER A 139 -15.27 -11.32 0.62
C SER A 139 -15.10 -12.85 0.53
N ASP A 140 -15.85 -13.52 -0.32
CA ASP A 140 -15.62 -14.92 -0.67
C ASP A 140 -14.74 -15.01 -1.92
N LEU A 141 -13.50 -14.54 -1.78
CA LEU A 141 -12.54 -14.50 -2.89
C LEU A 141 -12.28 -15.88 -3.50
N ALA A 142 -12.34 -16.94 -2.70
CA ALA A 142 -12.15 -18.31 -3.18
C ALA A 142 -13.23 -18.78 -4.18
N SER A 143 -14.34 -18.03 -4.33
CA SER A 143 -15.38 -18.27 -5.33
C SER A 143 -15.07 -17.66 -6.70
N LEU A 144 -13.88 -17.11 -6.91
CA LEU A 144 -13.45 -16.51 -8.18
C LEU A 144 -13.63 -17.48 -9.36
N ARG A 145 -13.96 -16.90 -10.53
CA ARG A 145 -14.33 -17.64 -11.75
C ARG A 145 -13.53 -17.26 -12.99
N THR A 146 -12.68 -16.23 -12.93
CA THR A 146 -11.76 -15.94 -14.02
C THR A 146 -10.96 -17.21 -14.32
N SER A 147 -11.19 -17.81 -15.48
CA SER A 147 -10.63 -19.10 -15.85
C SER A 147 -9.23 -18.97 -16.45
N ALA A 148 -8.42 -20.00 -16.28
CA ALA A 148 -7.18 -20.18 -17.01
C ALA A 148 -7.12 -21.63 -17.48
N VAL A 149 -7.30 -21.83 -18.78
CA VAL A 149 -7.30 -23.16 -19.43
C VAL A 149 -5.95 -23.37 -20.10
N GLU A 150 -5.36 -24.54 -19.90
CA GLU A 150 -4.10 -24.90 -20.55
C GLU A 150 -4.26 -25.07 -22.07
N ASP A 151 -3.38 -24.43 -22.84
CA ASP A 151 -3.28 -24.57 -24.29
C ASP A 151 -1.79 -24.58 -24.71
N GLY A 152 -1.25 -25.79 -24.91
CA GLY A 152 0.18 -25.97 -25.18
C GLY A 152 1.04 -25.46 -24.03
N ASP A 153 1.94 -24.52 -24.32
CA ASP A 153 2.86 -23.90 -23.36
C ASP A 153 2.26 -22.67 -22.69
N ASP A 154 0.98 -22.37 -22.94
CA ASP A 154 0.30 -21.20 -22.44
C ASP A 154 -0.94 -21.57 -21.59
N PHE A 155 -1.45 -20.57 -20.85
CA PHE A 155 -2.81 -20.50 -20.34
C PHE A 155 -3.62 -19.52 -21.20
N ILE A 156 -4.88 -19.87 -21.48
CA ILE A 156 -5.88 -18.95 -22.05
C ILE A 156 -6.76 -18.44 -20.90
N ILE A 157 -6.67 -17.15 -20.62
CA ILE A 157 -7.39 -16.52 -19.50
C ILE A 157 -8.64 -15.82 -20.04
N ASN A 158 -9.78 -16.12 -19.39
CA ASN A 158 -11.07 -15.50 -19.69
C ASN A 158 -11.77 -15.11 -18.37
N GLY A 159 -12.34 -13.91 -18.32
CA GLY A 159 -13.07 -13.43 -17.15
C GLY A 159 -12.96 -11.94 -16.91
N GLN A 160 -13.16 -11.56 -15.65
CA GLN A 160 -13.20 -10.16 -15.23
C GLN A 160 -12.69 -10.00 -13.81
N LYS A 161 -11.92 -8.94 -13.58
CA LYS A 161 -11.55 -8.46 -12.24
C LYS A 161 -12.12 -7.07 -12.01
N ILE A 162 -12.38 -6.76 -10.73
CA ILE A 162 -12.92 -5.46 -10.31
C ILE A 162 -12.13 -4.91 -9.12
N TRP A 163 -12.20 -3.62 -8.90
CA TRP A 163 -11.45 -2.90 -7.87
C TRP A 163 -9.93 -3.01 -8.03
N THR A 164 -9.49 -3.15 -9.27
CA THR A 164 -8.07 -3.24 -9.61
C THR A 164 -7.45 -1.85 -9.53
N SER A 165 -6.78 -1.57 -8.42
CA SER A 165 -6.15 -0.26 -8.17
C SER A 165 -5.07 0.04 -9.20
N GLY A 166 -5.20 1.17 -9.92
CA GLY A 166 -4.20 1.66 -10.85
C GLY A 166 -3.93 0.77 -12.06
N ALA A 167 -4.88 -0.11 -12.45
CA ALA A 167 -4.68 -1.00 -13.60
C ALA A 167 -4.52 -0.26 -14.92
N ASP A 168 -5.03 0.96 -15.04
CA ASP A 168 -4.87 1.85 -16.18
C ASP A 168 -3.45 2.40 -16.34
N GLN A 169 -2.66 2.34 -15.27
CA GLN A 169 -1.25 2.76 -15.24
C GLN A 169 -0.29 1.57 -15.13
N ALA A 170 -0.78 0.39 -14.76
CA ALA A 170 0.06 -0.76 -14.49
C ALA A 170 0.64 -1.39 -15.76
N ASP A 171 1.88 -1.88 -15.63
CA ASP A 171 2.58 -2.63 -16.68
C ASP A 171 2.32 -4.13 -16.54
N TRP A 172 2.20 -4.61 -15.31
CA TRP A 172 2.04 -6.03 -15.00
C TRP A 172 0.92 -6.25 -13.99
N MET A 173 0.26 -7.40 -14.12
CA MET A 173 -0.71 -7.88 -13.15
C MET A 173 -0.25 -9.18 -12.51
N PHE A 174 -0.45 -9.29 -11.20
CA PHE A 174 -0.48 -10.57 -10.51
C PHE A 174 -1.93 -10.96 -10.23
N CYS A 175 -2.33 -12.14 -10.69
CA CYS A 175 -3.73 -12.51 -10.76
C CYS A 175 -4.01 -13.89 -10.17
N LEU A 176 -5.10 -14.00 -9.41
CA LEU A 176 -5.68 -15.29 -9.04
C LEU A 176 -6.67 -15.72 -10.11
N VAL A 177 -6.48 -16.94 -10.62
CA VAL A 177 -7.31 -17.55 -11.69
C VAL A 177 -7.78 -18.93 -11.29
N ARG A 178 -8.90 -19.38 -11.84
CA ARG A 178 -9.44 -20.72 -11.68
C ARG A 178 -8.87 -21.65 -12.73
N THR A 179 -8.07 -22.62 -12.33
CA THR A 179 -7.48 -23.65 -13.19
C THR A 179 -8.15 -25.00 -13.06
N ASP A 180 -8.87 -25.23 -11.97
CA ASP A 180 -9.68 -26.44 -11.74
C ASP A 180 -11.02 -26.06 -11.12
N PHE A 181 -12.12 -26.32 -11.84
CA PHE A 181 -13.48 -26.01 -11.41
C PHE A 181 -14.12 -27.15 -10.60
N ASP A 182 -13.59 -28.36 -10.68
CA ASP A 182 -14.11 -29.55 -10.00
C ASP A 182 -13.50 -29.75 -8.63
N ALA A 183 -12.33 -29.15 -8.38
CA ALA A 183 -11.67 -29.16 -7.08
C ALA A 183 -12.40 -28.33 -6.02
N PRO A 184 -12.20 -28.62 -4.72
CA PRO A 184 -12.61 -27.72 -3.65
C PRO A 184 -12.12 -26.28 -3.93
N LYS A 185 -12.93 -25.28 -3.64
CA LYS A 185 -12.71 -23.91 -4.15
C LYS A 185 -11.34 -23.29 -3.85
N HIS A 186 -10.66 -23.73 -2.79
CA HIS A 186 -9.30 -23.27 -2.48
C HIS A 186 -8.20 -24.00 -3.25
N ASP A 187 -8.47 -25.23 -3.72
CA ASP A 187 -7.50 -26.13 -4.33
C ASP A 187 -7.48 -26.08 -5.87
N GLY A 188 -8.38 -25.31 -6.48
CA GLY A 188 -8.45 -25.13 -7.93
C GLY A 188 -8.02 -23.74 -8.39
N ILE A 189 -7.27 -23.01 -7.59
CA ILE A 189 -6.81 -21.64 -7.86
C ILE A 189 -5.31 -21.64 -8.14
N SER A 190 -4.91 -20.96 -9.21
CA SER A 190 -3.51 -20.69 -9.56
C SER A 190 -3.20 -19.19 -9.48
N PHE A 191 -1.91 -18.89 -9.39
CA PHE A 191 -1.40 -17.52 -9.32
C PHE A 191 -0.52 -17.25 -10.53
N VAL A 192 -0.91 -16.32 -11.39
CA VAL A 192 -0.23 -16.04 -12.65
C VAL A 192 0.17 -14.58 -12.80
N LEU A 193 1.26 -14.34 -13.52
CA LEU A 193 1.76 -13.00 -13.83
C LEU A 193 1.59 -12.76 -15.33
N PHE A 194 1.15 -11.56 -15.70
CA PHE A 194 1.10 -11.19 -17.12
C PHE A 194 1.21 -9.69 -17.35
N ASP A 195 1.75 -9.35 -18.51
CA ASP A 195 1.88 -7.99 -18.98
C ASP A 195 0.49 -7.40 -19.33
N MET A 196 0.20 -6.21 -18.89
CA MET A 196 -1.09 -5.55 -19.14
C MET A 196 -1.27 -5.10 -20.58
N GLU A 197 -0.22 -5.13 -21.40
CA GLU A 197 -0.28 -4.91 -22.86
C GLU A 197 -0.58 -6.19 -23.65
N THR A 198 -0.75 -7.33 -22.97
CA THR A 198 -1.13 -8.60 -23.64
C THR A 198 -2.47 -8.43 -24.35
N PRO A 199 -2.57 -8.83 -25.65
CA PRO A 199 -3.83 -8.76 -26.40
C PRO A 199 -4.98 -9.47 -25.66
N GLY A 200 -6.18 -8.87 -25.71
CA GLY A 200 -7.38 -9.38 -25.03
C GLY A 200 -7.62 -8.75 -23.65
N ILE A 201 -6.72 -7.92 -23.15
CA ILE A 201 -6.93 -7.18 -21.91
C ILE A 201 -7.59 -5.83 -22.20
N THR A 202 -8.68 -5.55 -21.49
CA THR A 202 -9.35 -4.25 -21.53
C THR A 202 -9.49 -3.70 -20.12
N VAL A 203 -9.04 -2.47 -19.89
CA VAL A 203 -9.13 -1.79 -18.60
C VAL A 203 -10.14 -0.64 -18.68
N LYS A 204 -11.08 -0.59 -17.72
CA LYS A 204 -12.08 0.48 -17.61
C LYS A 204 -12.00 1.13 -16.23
N PRO A 205 -11.57 2.40 -16.12
CA PRO A 205 -11.59 3.12 -14.86
C PRO A 205 -12.99 3.24 -14.28
N ILE A 206 -13.13 3.05 -12.97
CA ILE A 206 -14.37 3.21 -12.21
C ILE A 206 -14.39 4.61 -11.63
N LYS A 207 -15.31 5.45 -12.10
CA LYS A 207 -15.48 6.79 -11.56
C LYS A 207 -16.23 6.73 -10.23
N LEU A 208 -15.54 7.11 -9.16
CA LEU A 208 -16.13 7.22 -7.83
C LEU A 208 -16.96 8.50 -7.67
N ILE A 209 -17.76 8.57 -6.60
CA ILE A 209 -18.52 9.76 -6.21
C ILE A 209 -17.61 10.98 -5.99
N SER A 210 -16.35 10.75 -5.62
CA SER A 210 -15.30 11.76 -5.50
C SER A 210 -14.86 12.39 -6.82
N GLY A 211 -15.30 11.85 -7.98
CA GLY A 211 -14.83 12.25 -9.30
C GLY A 211 -13.52 11.58 -9.74
N TYR A 212 -12.77 10.95 -8.82
CA TYR A 212 -11.56 10.20 -9.13
C TYR A 212 -11.84 8.77 -9.56
N SER A 213 -10.90 8.16 -10.26
CA SER A 213 -10.99 6.77 -10.74
C SER A 213 -9.75 5.96 -10.31
N PRO A 214 -9.53 5.75 -8.99
CA PRO A 214 -8.35 5.04 -8.50
C PRO A 214 -8.44 3.52 -8.70
N PHE A 215 -9.61 3.02 -9.10
CA PHE A 215 -9.89 1.60 -9.33
C PHE A 215 -10.40 1.38 -10.74
N CYS A 216 -10.15 0.17 -11.25
CA CYS A 216 -10.60 -0.25 -12.57
C CYS A 216 -11.37 -1.57 -12.52
N GLU A 217 -12.21 -1.78 -13.53
CA GLU A 217 -12.59 -3.11 -14.02
C GLU A 217 -11.56 -3.54 -15.06
N THR A 218 -11.18 -4.82 -15.03
CA THR A 218 -10.24 -5.40 -15.99
C THR A 218 -10.87 -6.64 -16.60
N PHE A 219 -11.01 -6.67 -17.92
CA PHE A 219 -11.64 -7.74 -18.66
C PHE A 219 -10.59 -8.54 -19.43
N PHE A 220 -10.76 -9.85 -19.48
CA PHE A 220 -9.89 -10.78 -20.17
C PHE A 220 -10.70 -11.56 -21.20
N ASP A 221 -10.32 -11.45 -22.46
CA ASP A 221 -10.89 -12.16 -23.59
C ASP A 221 -9.80 -12.91 -24.33
N ASN A 222 -9.71 -14.22 -24.10
CA ASN A 222 -8.71 -15.12 -24.66
C ASN A 222 -7.26 -14.63 -24.48
N VAL A 223 -6.94 -14.09 -23.30
CA VAL A 223 -5.61 -13.57 -22.96
C VAL A 223 -4.64 -14.73 -22.85
N ARG A 224 -3.63 -14.75 -23.70
CA ARG A 224 -2.62 -15.80 -23.76
C ARG A 224 -1.45 -15.48 -22.84
N VAL A 225 -1.20 -16.34 -21.85
CA VAL A 225 -0.18 -16.15 -20.80
C VAL A 225 0.73 -17.38 -20.76
N PRO A 226 2.05 -17.23 -20.94
CA PRO A 226 2.98 -18.35 -20.88
C PRO A 226 2.97 -19.07 -19.52
N LYS A 227 3.01 -20.41 -19.53
CA LYS A 227 3.04 -21.22 -18.28
C LYS A 227 4.23 -20.92 -17.39
N ARG A 228 5.34 -20.41 -17.91
CA ARG A 228 6.48 -19.92 -17.11
C ARG A 228 6.12 -18.76 -16.18
N ASN A 229 4.98 -18.09 -16.40
CA ASN A 229 4.46 -17.02 -15.56
C ASN A 229 3.57 -17.53 -14.41
N LEU A 230 3.39 -18.84 -14.28
CA LEU A 230 2.78 -19.46 -13.10
C LEU A 230 3.74 -19.33 -11.92
N VAL A 231 3.26 -18.72 -10.83
CA VAL A 231 4.03 -18.62 -9.59
C VAL A 231 3.70 -19.80 -8.70
N HIS A 232 4.72 -20.49 -8.19
CA HIS A 232 4.60 -21.72 -7.42
C HIS A 232 4.07 -22.87 -8.32
N GLU A 233 3.17 -23.70 -7.82
CA GLU A 233 2.61 -24.88 -8.50
C GLU A 233 1.18 -24.60 -8.98
N LEU A 234 0.77 -25.36 -10.01
CA LEU A 234 -0.61 -25.36 -10.51
C LEU A 234 -1.57 -25.71 -9.35
N ASN A 235 -2.68 -24.99 -9.26
CA ASN A 235 -3.70 -25.13 -8.20
C ASN A 235 -3.22 -24.81 -6.77
N LYS A 236 -2.03 -24.19 -6.61
CA LYS A 236 -1.51 -23.74 -5.32
C LYS A 236 -1.51 -22.22 -5.13
N GLY A 237 -2.13 -21.51 -6.06
CA GLY A 237 -2.20 -20.04 -6.03
C GLY A 237 -2.88 -19.45 -4.79
N TRP A 238 -3.79 -20.19 -4.14
CA TRP A 238 -4.40 -19.75 -2.88
C TRP A 238 -3.37 -19.60 -1.76
N THR A 239 -2.35 -20.45 -1.72
CA THR A 239 -1.24 -20.35 -0.76
C THR A 239 -0.43 -19.07 -0.98
N VAL A 240 -0.07 -18.79 -2.24
CA VAL A 240 0.62 -17.55 -2.63
C VAL A 240 -0.23 -16.33 -2.28
N GLY A 241 -1.53 -16.34 -2.64
CA GLY A 241 -2.46 -15.26 -2.35
C GLY A 241 -2.61 -14.96 -0.86
N LYS A 242 -2.73 -15.99 -0.02
CA LYS A 242 -2.76 -15.83 1.45
C LYS A 242 -1.47 -15.19 1.99
N ARG A 243 -0.32 -15.64 1.51
CA ARG A 243 0.98 -15.11 1.92
C ARG A 243 1.14 -13.64 1.52
N LEU A 244 0.75 -13.31 0.29
CA LEU A 244 0.77 -11.93 -0.21
C LEU A 244 -0.10 -11.00 0.65
N LEU A 245 -1.31 -11.43 1.04
CA LEU A 245 -2.18 -10.67 1.94
C LEU A 245 -1.60 -10.52 3.38
N GLN A 246 -0.69 -11.39 3.80
CA GLN A 246 0.06 -11.20 5.06
C GLN A 246 1.10 -10.08 4.90
N HIS A 247 1.81 -10.02 3.78
CA HIS A 247 2.72 -8.91 3.47
C HIS A 247 1.98 -7.57 3.38
N GLU A 248 0.81 -7.53 2.73
CA GLU A 248 -0.06 -6.34 2.69
C GLU A 248 -0.40 -5.83 4.09
N ARG A 249 -0.84 -6.73 4.99
CA ARG A 249 -1.19 -6.34 6.38
C ARG A 249 0.00 -5.80 7.16
N SER A 250 1.18 -6.34 6.94
CA SER A 250 2.41 -5.87 7.59
C SER A 250 2.84 -4.50 7.08
N SER A 251 2.62 -4.20 5.79
CA SER A 251 2.97 -2.90 5.19
C SER A 251 1.96 -1.80 5.56
N ILE A 252 0.68 -2.12 5.76
CA ILE A 252 -0.34 -1.14 6.20
C ILE A 252 0.03 -0.53 7.57
N GLY A 253 0.62 -1.30 8.48
CA GLY A 253 1.14 -0.80 9.76
C GLY A 253 2.31 0.18 9.62
N GLY A 254 2.99 0.20 8.47
CA GLY A 254 4.12 1.09 8.15
C GLY A 254 3.77 2.33 7.31
N ILE A 255 2.62 2.33 6.63
CA ILE A 255 2.23 3.38 5.67
C ILE A 255 1.98 4.76 6.32
N GLY A 256 1.75 4.83 7.64
CA GLY A 256 1.59 6.11 8.37
C GLY A 256 2.88 6.69 8.96
N GLY A 257 4.04 6.04 8.81
CA GLY A 257 5.23 6.29 9.60
C GLY A 257 6.24 7.30 9.06
N GLY A 258 6.00 7.99 7.95
CA GLY A 258 7.05 8.73 7.25
C GLY A 258 7.05 10.24 7.38
N GLN A 259 5.91 10.89 7.52
CA GLN A 259 5.84 12.35 7.50
C GLN A 259 5.18 12.90 8.76
N LYS A 260 5.73 14.03 9.28
CA LYS A 260 5.06 14.83 10.30
C LYS A 260 3.82 15.47 9.66
N THR A 261 2.66 14.87 9.87
CA THR A 261 1.37 15.52 9.56
C THR A 261 0.99 16.45 10.72
N THR A 262 0.32 17.55 10.43
CA THR A 262 -0.27 18.43 11.44
C THR A 262 -1.11 17.59 12.40
N SER A 263 -0.90 17.75 13.69
CA SER A 263 -1.65 17.00 14.70
C SER A 263 -3.10 17.50 14.82
N ILE A 264 -4.00 16.64 15.32
CA ILE A 264 -5.40 17.03 15.54
C ILE A 264 -5.46 18.22 16.50
N GLU A 265 -4.57 18.25 17.50
CA GLU A 265 -4.46 19.33 18.47
C GLU A 265 -4.08 20.66 17.81
N GLU A 266 -3.12 20.65 16.88
CA GLU A 266 -2.70 21.84 16.13
C GLU A 266 -3.84 22.35 15.24
N TYR A 267 -4.57 21.46 14.56
CA TYR A 267 -5.79 21.82 13.83
C TYR A 267 -6.84 22.45 14.76
N ALA A 268 -7.11 21.84 15.92
CA ALA A 268 -8.10 22.35 16.85
C ALA A 268 -7.71 23.73 17.39
N LEU A 269 -6.44 23.96 17.70
CA LEU A 269 -5.94 25.28 18.15
C LEU A 269 -6.01 26.32 17.03
N LYS A 270 -5.77 25.92 15.78
CA LYS A 270 -5.83 26.81 14.62
C LYS A 270 -7.26 27.27 14.30
N TYR A 271 -8.24 26.36 14.31
CA TYR A 271 -9.60 26.64 13.85
C TYR A 271 -10.59 27.00 14.95
N LEU A 272 -10.39 26.53 16.17
CA LEU A 272 -11.27 26.81 17.30
C LEU A 272 -10.69 27.82 18.29
N GLY A 273 -9.40 28.15 18.15
CA GLY A 273 -8.70 29.03 19.05
C GLY A 273 -8.27 28.35 20.35
N LYS A 274 -7.74 29.15 21.27
CA LYS A 274 -7.29 28.69 22.58
C LYS A 274 -7.73 29.64 23.70
N THR A 275 -8.06 29.03 24.84
CA THR A 275 -8.37 29.74 26.10
C THR A 275 -7.13 30.44 26.64
N ALA A 276 -7.30 31.31 27.67
CA ALA A 276 -6.22 32.04 28.31
C ALA A 276 -5.14 31.11 28.92
N ASP A 277 -5.51 29.90 29.33
CA ASP A 277 -4.61 28.86 29.84
C ASP A 277 -4.08 27.93 28.73
N GLY A 278 -4.25 28.31 27.45
CA GLY A 278 -3.65 27.65 26.30
C GLY A 278 -4.33 26.35 25.82
N LYS A 279 -5.51 26.01 26.35
CA LYS A 279 -6.30 24.84 25.95
C LYS A 279 -7.15 25.14 24.70
N ILE A 280 -7.55 24.10 23.94
CA ILE A 280 -8.53 24.22 22.86
C ILE A 280 -9.81 24.89 23.40
N ASP A 281 -10.27 25.99 22.76
CA ASP A 281 -11.45 26.75 23.17
C ASP A 281 -12.76 26.10 22.72
N ASN A 282 -12.90 24.82 23.01
CA ASN A 282 -14.11 24.01 22.88
C ASN A 282 -13.95 22.76 23.77
N ALA A 283 -14.71 22.67 24.83
CA ALA A 283 -14.59 21.61 25.84
C ALA A 283 -14.90 20.22 25.23
N SER A 284 -15.95 20.12 24.40
CA SER A 284 -16.35 18.85 23.78
C SER A 284 -15.27 18.33 22.79
N VAL A 285 -14.78 19.22 21.93
CA VAL A 285 -13.69 18.85 20.99
C VAL A 285 -12.43 18.46 21.76
N ARG A 286 -12.08 19.18 22.82
CA ARG A 286 -10.92 18.84 23.66
C ARG A 286 -11.02 17.45 24.25
N ASP A 287 -12.20 17.06 24.75
CA ASP A 287 -12.41 15.73 25.31
C ASP A 287 -12.32 14.64 24.22
N ASN A 288 -12.88 14.90 23.02
CA ASN A 288 -12.79 13.98 21.88
C ASN A 288 -11.34 13.82 21.37
N VAL A 289 -10.59 14.91 21.28
CA VAL A 289 -9.15 14.90 20.91
C VAL A 289 -8.36 14.07 21.93
N LEU A 290 -8.61 14.26 23.22
CA LEU A 290 -7.94 13.52 24.28
C LEU A 290 -8.29 12.03 24.21
N ALA A 291 -9.55 11.68 24.04
CA ALA A 291 -10.01 10.30 23.91
C ALA A 291 -9.36 9.60 22.68
N HIS A 292 -9.34 10.30 21.53
CA HIS A 292 -8.67 9.79 20.33
C HIS A 292 -7.18 9.54 20.58
N ARG A 293 -6.47 10.48 21.20
CA ARG A 293 -5.05 10.37 21.52
C ARG A 293 -4.73 9.22 22.48
N ILE A 294 -5.56 8.99 23.48
CA ILE A 294 -5.43 7.86 24.41
C ILE A 294 -5.56 6.54 23.63
N ASN A 295 -6.57 6.42 22.78
CA ASN A 295 -6.81 5.23 21.98
C ASN A 295 -5.68 4.97 20.96
N ASP A 296 -5.20 6.00 20.28
CA ASP A 296 -4.08 5.91 19.34
C ASP A 296 -2.80 5.45 20.07
N LYS A 297 -2.52 6.00 21.24
CA LYS A 297 -1.39 5.58 22.07
C LYS A 297 -1.50 4.13 22.52
N ALA A 298 -2.69 3.72 23.00
CA ALA A 298 -2.94 2.34 23.41
C ALA A 298 -2.78 1.36 22.22
N PHE A 299 -3.28 1.75 21.05
CA PHE A 299 -3.13 0.96 19.82
C PHE A 299 -1.66 0.83 19.40
N SER A 300 -0.91 1.92 19.38
CA SER A 300 0.51 1.91 19.04
C SER A 300 1.34 1.05 19.99
N LEU A 301 1.07 1.10 21.30
CA LEU A 301 1.72 0.25 22.31
C LEU A 301 1.35 -1.23 22.13
N THR A 302 0.11 -1.53 21.72
CA THR A 302 -0.33 -2.91 21.46
C THR A 302 0.35 -3.47 20.20
N MET A 303 0.51 -2.66 19.16
CA MET A 303 1.29 -3.05 17.98
C MET A 303 2.76 -3.30 18.34
N GLN A 304 3.37 -2.40 19.14
CA GLN A 304 4.76 -2.57 19.59
C GLN A 304 4.93 -3.86 20.40
N ARG A 305 4.01 -4.15 21.34
CA ARG A 305 4.00 -5.39 22.10
C ARG A 305 3.96 -6.62 21.17
N SER A 306 3.11 -6.61 20.14
CA SER A 306 3.03 -7.73 19.19
C SER A 306 4.33 -7.94 18.41
N VAL A 307 5.02 -6.84 18.07
CA VAL A 307 6.36 -6.90 17.44
C VAL A 307 7.37 -7.51 18.42
N ASP A 308 7.35 -7.11 19.68
CA ASP A 308 8.29 -7.62 20.67
C ASP A 308 8.03 -9.10 21.00
N GLU A 309 6.77 -9.52 21.12
CA GLU A 309 6.36 -10.91 21.26
C GLU A 309 6.80 -11.77 20.05
N SER A 310 6.74 -11.23 18.82
CA SER A 310 7.20 -11.95 17.63
C SER A 310 8.69 -12.26 17.62
N LYS A 311 9.51 -11.47 18.31
CA LYS A 311 10.96 -11.72 18.48
C LYS A 311 11.23 -12.97 19.32
N THR A 312 10.28 -13.37 20.16
CA THR A 312 10.36 -14.58 20.99
C THR A 312 9.71 -15.80 20.34
N GLY A 313 9.33 -15.70 19.04
CA GLY A 313 8.74 -16.79 18.27
C GLY A 313 7.21 -16.89 18.38
N ALA A 314 6.55 -15.96 19.07
CA ALA A 314 5.10 -15.91 19.10
C ALA A 314 4.54 -15.44 17.75
N SER A 315 3.54 -16.16 17.21
CA SER A 315 2.82 -15.73 16.01
C SER A 315 1.78 -14.66 16.37
N PRO A 316 1.68 -13.55 15.63
CA PRO A 316 0.65 -12.53 15.87
C PRO A 316 -0.78 -13.05 15.67
N GLY A 317 -0.97 -14.19 15.02
CA GLY A 317 -2.27 -14.89 14.90
C GLY A 317 -3.45 -13.96 14.56
N ALA A 318 -4.51 -14.03 15.37
CA ALA A 318 -5.73 -13.22 15.21
C ALA A 318 -5.51 -11.72 15.45
N LEU A 319 -4.43 -11.31 16.14
CA LEU A 319 -4.11 -9.90 16.41
C LEU A 319 -3.93 -9.09 15.11
N SER A 320 -3.39 -9.68 14.04
CA SER A 320 -3.24 -9.01 12.75
C SER A 320 -4.58 -8.54 12.16
N SER A 321 -5.65 -9.32 12.36
CA SER A 321 -7.01 -8.96 11.93
C SER A 321 -7.61 -7.84 12.80
N MET A 322 -7.34 -7.90 14.12
CA MET A 322 -7.73 -6.84 15.05
C MET A 322 -7.02 -5.51 14.70
N PHE A 323 -5.74 -5.55 14.36
CA PHE A 323 -4.99 -4.35 13.98
C PHE A 323 -5.59 -3.68 12.74
N LYS A 324 -5.96 -4.45 11.71
CA LYS A 324 -6.63 -3.90 10.53
C LYS A 324 -7.97 -3.27 10.89
N TYR A 325 -8.83 -3.97 11.64
CA TYR A 325 -10.14 -3.48 12.02
C TYR A 325 -10.05 -2.23 12.89
N TYR A 326 -9.33 -2.32 14.02
CA TYR A 326 -9.25 -1.24 14.98
C TYR A 326 -8.50 -0.02 14.42
N GLY A 327 -7.39 -0.23 13.71
CA GLY A 327 -6.65 0.86 13.06
C GLY A 327 -7.47 1.60 12.02
N THR A 328 -8.33 0.88 11.26
CA THR A 328 -9.25 1.50 10.31
C THR A 328 -10.31 2.35 11.01
N GLU A 329 -10.89 1.87 12.10
CA GLU A 329 -11.87 2.63 12.89
C GLU A 329 -11.22 3.85 13.58
N GLN A 330 -9.98 3.73 14.08
CA GLN A 330 -9.23 4.87 14.61
C GLN A 330 -8.96 5.94 13.54
N ASN A 331 -8.54 5.52 12.34
CA ASN A 331 -8.32 6.44 11.24
C ASN A 331 -9.60 7.15 10.80
N LYS A 332 -10.72 6.43 10.75
CA LYS A 332 -12.05 6.99 10.46
C LYS A 332 -12.45 8.03 11.51
N GLY A 333 -12.36 7.68 12.80
CA GLY A 333 -12.66 8.61 13.89
C GLY A 333 -11.75 9.85 13.91
N LYS A 334 -10.48 9.70 13.48
CA LYS A 334 -9.56 10.82 13.27
C LYS A 334 -10.13 11.83 12.25
N TYR A 335 -10.54 11.36 11.10
CA TYR A 335 -11.03 12.25 10.05
C TYR A 335 -12.41 12.83 10.38
N GLU A 336 -13.29 12.08 11.01
CA GLU A 336 -14.56 12.60 11.53
C GLU A 336 -14.31 13.77 12.51
N LEU A 337 -13.36 13.61 13.43
CA LEU A 337 -13.00 14.66 14.37
C LEU A 337 -12.35 15.88 13.69
N LEU A 338 -11.52 15.65 12.66
CA LEU A 338 -10.96 16.75 11.86
C LEU A 338 -12.04 17.54 11.11
N LEU A 339 -13.07 16.88 10.57
CA LEU A 339 -14.20 17.57 9.94
C LEU A 339 -14.99 18.41 10.95
N ASP A 340 -15.22 17.88 12.16
CA ASP A 340 -15.88 18.63 13.24
C ASP A 340 -15.08 19.88 13.63
N ILE A 341 -13.74 19.78 13.67
CA ILE A 341 -12.84 20.90 13.97
C ILE A 341 -12.86 21.94 12.85
N LEU A 342 -12.82 21.52 11.59
CA LEU A 342 -12.81 22.42 10.43
C LEU A 342 -14.18 23.11 10.23
N GLY A 343 -15.29 22.49 10.66
CA GLY A 343 -16.63 23.02 10.49
C GLY A 343 -16.93 23.35 9.03
N THR A 344 -17.29 24.59 8.71
CA THR A 344 -17.62 25.02 7.33
C THR A 344 -16.43 24.92 6.36
N GLN A 345 -15.21 24.97 6.84
CA GLN A 345 -14.02 24.78 6.01
C GLN A 345 -13.86 23.35 5.48
N SER A 346 -14.58 22.39 6.05
CA SER A 346 -14.63 21.01 5.57
C SER A 346 -15.61 20.79 4.38
N LEU A 347 -16.33 21.81 3.97
CA LEU A 347 -17.29 21.71 2.86
C LEU A 347 -16.62 21.87 1.48
N GLY A 348 -15.37 22.32 1.43
CA GLY A 348 -14.62 22.53 0.19
C GLY A 348 -14.14 21.21 -0.43
N TRP A 349 -14.40 21.03 -1.75
CA TRP A 349 -13.84 19.93 -2.52
C TRP A 349 -12.70 20.39 -3.44
N SER A 350 -12.82 21.62 -3.93
CA SER A 350 -11.84 22.32 -4.78
C SER A 350 -12.12 23.82 -4.72
N GLY A 351 -11.15 24.64 -5.13
CA GLY A 351 -11.26 26.10 -5.22
C GLY A 351 -10.25 26.81 -4.31
N ASP A 352 -10.01 28.09 -4.62
CA ASP A 352 -8.97 28.90 -3.98
C ASP A 352 -9.40 29.46 -2.62
N ASP A 353 -10.66 29.26 -2.23
CA ASP A 353 -11.21 29.68 -0.94
C ASP A 353 -10.84 28.72 0.22
N PHE A 354 -10.17 27.61 -0.09
CA PHE A 354 -9.78 26.57 0.84
C PHE A 354 -8.27 26.31 0.75
N THR A 355 -7.65 26.03 1.88
CA THR A 355 -6.25 25.61 1.92
C THR A 355 -6.08 24.17 1.46
N ASP A 356 -4.87 23.79 1.00
CA ASP A 356 -4.54 22.41 0.62
C ASP A 356 -4.78 21.40 1.75
N ASP A 357 -4.55 21.81 3.01
CA ASP A 357 -4.83 21.00 4.20
C ASP A 357 -6.33 20.73 4.37
N GLU A 358 -7.18 21.74 4.18
CA GLU A 358 -8.65 21.63 4.27
C GLU A 358 -9.18 20.72 3.18
N LEU A 359 -8.79 20.96 1.93
CA LEU A 359 -9.14 20.13 0.79
C LEU A 359 -8.63 18.69 0.94
N GLY A 360 -7.41 18.52 1.43
CA GLY A 360 -6.79 17.23 1.71
C GLY A 360 -7.57 16.42 2.75
N THR A 361 -8.00 17.07 3.84
CA THR A 361 -8.81 16.46 4.90
C THR A 361 -10.16 16.00 4.37
N THR A 362 -10.88 16.87 3.66
CA THR A 362 -12.18 16.56 3.06
C THR A 362 -12.09 15.38 2.08
N ARG A 363 -11.09 15.36 1.21
CA ARG A 363 -10.87 14.27 0.24
C ARG A 363 -10.50 12.96 0.92
N ALA A 364 -9.70 12.99 1.98
CA ALA A 364 -9.30 11.81 2.73
C ALA A 364 -10.50 11.12 3.42
N VAL A 365 -11.47 11.90 3.93
CA VAL A 365 -12.70 11.36 4.53
C VAL A 365 -13.53 10.60 3.50
N SER A 366 -13.71 11.13 2.30
CA SER A 366 -14.50 10.46 1.26
C SER A 366 -13.96 9.06 0.92
N TYR A 367 -12.63 8.93 0.82
CA TYR A 367 -11.97 7.64 0.58
C TYR A 367 -12.13 6.67 1.77
N THR A 368 -11.98 7.17 2.98
CA THR A 368 -12.08 6.37 4.21
C THR A 368 -13.49 5.84 4.42
N HIS A 369 -14.51 6.66 4.21
CA HIS A 369 -15.93 6.27 4.34
C HIS A 369 -16.37 5.28 3.27
N LEU A 370 -16.01 5.46 2.01
CA LEU A 370 -16.33 4.54 0.92
C LEU A 370 -15.78 3.14 1.18
N ARG A 371 -14.56 3.03 1.66
CA ARG A 371 -13.95 1.73 2.00
C ARG A 371 -14.61 1.05 3.20
N ALA A 372 -15.11 1.80 4.17
CA ALA A 372 -15.87 1.27 5.31
C ALA A 372 -17.27 0.77 4.91
N HIS A 373 -17.93 1.41 3.95
CA HIS A 373 -19.24 0.97 3.42
C HIS A 373 -19.15 -0.39 2.71
N GLU A 374 -18.14 -0.63 1.91
CA GLU A 374 -17.92 -1.94 1.28
C GLU A 374 -17.72 -3.04 2.32
N THR A 375 -16.96 -2.77 3.39
CA THR A 375 -16.76 -3.73 4.48
C THR A 375 -18.06 -4.03 5.23
N LYS A 376 -18.95 -3.05 5.43
CA LYS A 376 -20.27 -3.23 6.04
C LYS A 376 -21.24 -3.96 5.11
N ALA A 377 -21.28 -3.65 3.84
CA ALA A 377 -22.11 -4.34 2.85
C ALA A 377 -21.75 -5.83 2.75
N ASN A 378 -20.47 -6.16 2.79
CA ASN A 378 -19.97 -7.52 2.79
C ASN A 378 -20.31 -8.29 4.09
N LEU A 379 -20.50 -7.61 5.21
CA LEU A 379 -20.97 -8.19 6.47
C LEU A 379 -22.49 -8.43 6.45
N VAL A 380 -23.27 -7.61 5.78
CA VAL A 380 -24.74 -7.74 5.66
C VAL A 380 -25.12 -8.89 4.71
N CYS A 381 -24.34 -9.16 3.67
CA CYS A 381 -24.57 -10.29 2.76
C CYS A 381 -24.25 -11.68 3.35
N ARG A 382 -23.82 -11.77 4.58
CA ARG A 382 -23.55 -13.04 5.30
C ARG A 382 -24.69 -13.50 6.23
N ARG A 383 -25.87 -12.89 6.13
CA ARG A 383 -27.07 -13.37 6.85
C ARG A 383 -28.04 -14.06 5.91
#